data_3f8575a4de857901fef3e7dd1af46218
#
_entry.id   3f8575a4de857901fef3e7dd1af46218
#
_cell.length_a   1.000
_cell.length_b   1.000
_cell.length_c   1.000
_cell.angle_alpha   90.00
_cell.angle_beta   90.00
_cell.angle_gamma   90.00
#
_symmetry.space_group_name_H-M   'P 1'
#
loop_
_entity.id
_entity.type
_entity.pdbx_description
1 polymer ?
#
loop_
_entity_poly.entity_id
_entity_poly.type
_entity_poly.pdbx_seq_one_letter_code
_entity_poly.pdbx_strand_id
1 'polypeptide(L)'
;NGRRRQRQMCIRDRYKRQHNFTAPSSYYSAKIVATITGHGFNQDRANCAEFCDHEHHYYLNGYHTYEWHPIVSDNQGCEKEVDRGVVANQYGSWPFGRAGWCAGQDVKQWVYDITDWVDNNTTNNLIYRGLYNGQEYVPEDTNGGSRKIEANVWLVWYNQN
;
A
#
# COMPACT_ATOMS: atom_id res chain seq x y z
N ASN A 1 -22.96 7.62 -14.32
CA ASN A 1 -22.55 7.32 -12.94
C ASN A 1 -22.57 5.81 -12.69
N GLY A 2 -21.52 5.10 -13.13
CA GLY A 2 -21.37 3.66 -12.91
C GLY A 2 -21.38 3.32 -11.42
N ARG A 3 -22.14 2.32 -11.01
CA ARG A 3 -22.16 1.84 -9.63
C ARG A 3 -20.81 1.19 -9.32
N ARG A 4 -20.08 1.72 -8.33
CA ARG A 4 -18.87 1.09 -7.78
C ARG A 4 -19.27 0.08 -6.73
N ARG A 5 -18.83 -1.17 -6.87
CA ARG A 5 -18.80 -2.12 -5.76
C ARG A 5 -17.37 -2.16 -5.24
N GLN A 6 -17.19 -1.90 -3.95
CA GLN A 6 -15.90 -1.94 -3.29
C GLN A 6 -15.87 -3.06 -2.27
N ARG A 7 -14.78 -3.82 -2.26
CA ARG A 7 -14.42 -4.71 -1.15
C ARG A 7 -13.09 -4.24 -0.60
N GLN A 8 -13.07 -3.90 0.67
CA GLN A 8 -11.89 -3.44 1.38
C GLN A 8 -11.17 -4.62 2.01
N MET A 9 -9.85 -4.64 1.85
CA MET A 9 -8.94 -5.54 2.55
C MET A 9 -8.06 -4.68 3.46
N CYS A 10 -8.36 -4.67 4.78
CA CYS A 10 -7.52 -3.98 5.77
C CYS A 10 -6.37 -4.90 6.18
N ILE A 11 -5.14 -4.38 6.07
CA ILE A 11 -3.92 -5.09 6.43
C ILE A 11 -3.30 -4.34 7.62
N ARG A 12 -3.60 -4.77 8.84
CA ARG A 12 -3.03 -4.14 10.06
C ARG A 12 -1.88 -4.91 10.68
N ASP A 13 -1.92 -6.23 10.65
CA ASP A 13 -1.08 -7.09 11.50
C ASP A 13 -0.39 -8.24 10.76
N ARG A 14 -0.59 -8.36 9.45
CA ARG A 14 0.07 -9.39 8.64
C ARG A 14 0.41 -8.84 7.27
N TYR A 15 1.67 -8.81 6.94
CA TYR A 15 2.18 -8.33 5.66
C TYR A 15 2.14 -9.39 4.55
N LYS A 16 1.40 -10.47 4.81
CA LYS A 16 0.97 -11.45 3.81
C LYS A 16 -0.51 -11.75 4.01
N ARG A 17 -1.32 -11.40 3.03
CA ARG A 17 -2.77 -11.65 3.03
C ARG A 17 -3.20 -12.31 1.74
N GLN A 18 -4.09 -13.28 1.88
CA GLN A 18 -4.76 -13.92 0.77
C GLN A 18 -6.25 -13.64 0.84
N HIS A 19 -6.83 -13.28 -0.29
CA HIS A 19 -8.25 -13.01 -0.43
C HIS A 19 -8.80 -13.75 -1.65
N ASN A 20 -9.76 -14.62 -1.41
CA ASN A 20 -10.49 -15.30 -2.47
C ASN A 20 -11.79 -14.54 -2.77
N PHE A 21 -12.09 -14.37 -4.05
CA PHE A 21 -13.31 -13.70 -4.46
C PHE A 21 -13.83 -14.27 -5.79
N THR A 22 -15.12 -14.08 -6.03
CA THR A 22 -15.75 -14.32 -7.33
C THR A 22 -16.02 -12.98 -7.97
N ALA A 23 -15.74 -12.86 -9.26
CA ALA A 23 -16.04 -11.67 -10.03
C ALA A 23 -17.56 -11.38 -10.03
N PRO A 24 -18.00 -10.12 -10.06
CA PRO A 24 -19.38 -9.78 -10.34
C PRO A 24 -19.81 -10.34 -11.71
N SER A 25 -21.09 -10.63 -11.87
CA SER A 25 -21.64 -11.19 -13.14
C SER A 25 -21.49 -10.24 -14.34
N SER A 26 -21.30 -8.96 -14.09
CA SER A 26 -21.05 -7.96 -15.13
C SER A 26 -20.12 -6.86 -14.61
N TYR A 27 -19.07 -6.58 -15.33
CA TYR A 27 -18.20 -5.42 -15.19
C TYR A 27 -17.44 -5.20 -16.50
N TYR A 28 -16.96 -3.99 -16.74
CA TYR A 28 -16.10 -3.74 -17.89
C TYR A 28 -14.63 -3.46 -17.49
N SER A 29 -14.39 -3.11 -16.21
CA SER A 29 -13.05 -2.91 -15.70
C SER A 29 -12.97 -3.27 -14.22
N ALA A 30 -11.84 -3.85 -13.82
CA ALA A 30 -11.48 -4.17 -12.45
C ALA A 30 -10.13 -3.55 -12.09
N LYS A 31 -10.03 -2.97 -10.88
CA LYS A 31 -8.79 -2.32 -10.43
C LYS A 31 -8.48 -2.69 -8.99
N ILE A 32 -7.18 -2.82 -8.70
CA ILE A 32 -6.66 -2.70 -7.35
C ILE A 32 -6.42 -1.21 -7.11
N VAL A 33 -6.96 -0.70 -6.01
CA VAL A 33 -6.72 0.67 -5.53
C VAL A 33 -6.14 0.57 -4.14
N ALA A 34 -4.96 1.13 -3.91
CA ALA A 34 -4.26 1.03 -2.64
C ALA A 34 -3.78 2.39 -2.12
N THR A 35 -3.88 2.58 -0.81
CA THR A 35 -3.17 3.63 -0.08
C THR A 35 -2.36 2.98 1.02
N ILE A 36 -1.06 3.27 1.07
CA ILE A 36 -0.13 2.62 1.99
C ILE A 36 0.76 3.66 2.63
N THR A 37 0.87 3.61 3.96
CA THR A 37 1.70 4.51 4.75
C THR A 37 2.43 3.75 5.84
N GLY A 38 3.70 4.10 6.08
CA GLY A 38 4.48 3.62 7.21
C GLY A 38 4.48 4.61 8.36
N HIS A 39 4.37 4.10 9.58
CA HIS A 39 4.33 4.88 10.81
C HIS A 39 5.19 4.28 11.89
N GLY A 40 5.91 5.15 12.58
CA GLY A 40 6.83 4.77 13.62
C GLY A 40 8.15 4.22 13.10
N PHE A 41 9.16 4.28 13.93
CA PHE A 41 10.53 4.05 13.53
C PHE A 41 11.35 3.43 14.67
N ASN A 42 12.22 2.51 14.31
CA ASN A 42 13.35 2.03 15.08
C ASN A 42 14.46 1.61 14.12
N GLN A 43 15.64 1.30 14.64
CA GLN A 43 16.80 0.97 13.80
C GLN A 43 16.81 -0.47 13.30
N ASP A 44 15.98 -1.35 13.86
CA ASP A 44 15.87 -2.72 13.39
C ASP A 44 14.85 -2.84 12.25
N ARG A 45 15.01 -3.88 11.43
CA ARG A 45 14.21 -4.16 10.25
C ARG A 45 12.70 -4.23 10.54
N ALA A 46 12.33 -4.78 11.67
CA ALA A 46 10.92 -5.00 12.04
C ALA A 46 10.20 -3.69 12.38
N ASN A 47 10.95 -2.64 12.68
CA ASN A 47 10.44 -1.40 13.26
C ASN A 47 10.78 -0.15 12.47
N CYS A 48 11.26 -0.26 11.24
CA CYS A 48 11.63 0.89 10.42
C CYS A 48 10.49 1.43 9.55
N ALA A 49 9.25 1.03 9.84
CA ALA A 49 8.05 1.24 9.02
C ALA A 49 7.91 2.62 8.36
N GLU A 50 8.25 3.68 9.07
CA GLU A 50 8.12 5.05 8.55
C GLU A 50 9.22 5.44 7.56
N PHE A 51 10.46 4.96 7.80
CA PHE A 51 11.65 5.41 7.08
C PHE A 51 12.35 4.31 6.29
N CYS A 52 11.77 3.13 6.14
CA CYS A 52 12.31 2.11 5.28
C CYS A 52 11.51 1.91 3.99
N ASP A 53 12.23 1.56 2.95
CA ASP A 53 11.68 1.28 1.63
C ASP A 53 11.08 -0.12 1.63
N HIS A 54 9.76 -0.18 1.83
CA HIS A 54 9.02 -1.43 1.68
C HIS A 54 8.52 -1.56 0.25
N GLU A 55 8.45 -2.81 -0.21
CA GLU A 55 7.80 -3.19 -1.45
C GLU A 55 6.45 -3.83 -1.17
N HIS A 56 5.44 -3.45 -1.93
CA HIS A 56 4.07 -3.95 -1.79
C HIS A 56 3.67 -4.70 -3.04
N HIS A 57 3.62 -6.02 -2.93
CA HIS A 57 3.40 -6.93 -4.06
C HIS A 57 1.97 -7.45 -4.08
N TYR A 58 1.38 -7.47 -5.26
CA TYR A 58 0.05 -8.03 -5.53
C TYR A 58 0.16 -9.14 -6.56
N TYR A 59 -0.31 -10.32 -6.22
CA TYR A 59 -0.39 -11.47 -7.10
C TYR A 59 -1.86 -11.83 -7.30
N LEU A 60 -2.31 -11.93 -8.52
CA LEU A 60 -3.67 -12.36 -8.87
C LEU A 60 -3.61 -13.37 -10.01
N ASN A 61 -4.04 -14.61 -9.75
CA ASN A 61 -4.13 -15.69 -10.74
C ASN A 61 -2.83 -15.90 -11.56
N GLY A 62 -1.67 -15.71 -10.94
CA GLY A 62 -0.36 -15.83 -11.59
C GLY A 62 0.20 -14.54 -12.20
N TYR A 63 -0.60 -13.50 -12.31
CA TYR A 63 -0.12 -12.16 -12.66
C TYR A 63 0.45 -11.45 -11.44
N HIS A 64 1.34 -10.46 -11.66
CA HIS A 64 2.06 -9.77 -10.60
C HIS A 64 2.27 -8.30 -10.91
N THR A 65 2.08 -7.46 -9.90
CA THR A 65 2.53 -6.07 -9.87
C THR A 65 3.02 -5.70 -8.48
N TYR A 66 3.75 -4.61 -8.38
CA TYR A 66 4.25 -4.11 -7.10
C TYR A 66 4.43 -2.59 -7.12
N GLU A 67 4.59 -2.03 -5.93
CA GLU A 67 4.89 -0.63 -5.69
C GLU A 67 5.89 -0.47 -4.55
N TRP A 68 6.60 0.65 -4.54
CA TRP A 68 7.49 1.06 -3.46
C TRP A 68 7.36 2.58 -3.23
N HIS A 69 8.01 3.06 -2.18
CA HIS A 69 7.96 4.47 -1.80
C HIS A 69 9.21 5.22 -2.29
N PRO A 70 9.14 5.99 -3.39
CA PRO A 70 10.34 6.47 -4.10
C PRO A 70 11.21 7.46 -3.32
N ILE A 71 10.67 8.11 -2.26
CA ILE A 71 11.41 9.13 -1.49
C ILE A 71 11.83 8.68 -0.09
N VAL A 72 11.43 7.47 0.33
CA VAL A 72 11.57 7.04 1.74
C VAL A 72 13.00 6.93 2.22
N SER A 73 13.94 6.60 1.36
CA SER A 73 15.38 6.51 1.71
C SER A 73 16.16 7.81 1.50
N ASP A 74 15.49 8.87 1.09
CA ASP A 74 16.12 10.18 0.85
C ASP A 74 16.01 11.05 2.12
N ASN A 75 17.15 11.48 2.65
CA ASN A 75 17.24 12.35 3.84
C ASN A 75 16.53 13.70 3.65
N GLN A 76 16.26 14.11 2.41
CA GLN A 76 15.58 15.35 2.07
C GLN A 76 14.33 15.08 1.22
N GLY A 77 13.82 13.86 1.23
CA GLY A 77 12.73 13.45 0.35
C GLY A 77 11.48 14.29 0.52
N CYS A 78 11.06 14.58 1.75
CA CYS A 78 9.93 15.46 2.01
C CYS A 78 10.30 16.95 1.91
N GLU A 79 11.53 17.35 2.19
CA GLU A 79 11.97 18.73 2.04
C GLU A 79 11.90 19.20 0.58
N LYS A 80 12.22 18.34 -0.35
CA LYS A 80 12.12 18.62 -1.80
C LYS A 80 10.68 18.83 -2.29
N GLU A 81 9.70 18.48 -1.47
CA GLU A 81 8.28 18.58 -1.78
C GLU A 81 7.61 19.79 -1.11
N VAL A 82 8.38 20.73 -0.53
CA VAL A 82 7.83 21.93 0.17
C VAL A 82 6.95 22.75 -0.76
N ASP A 83 7.34 22.94 -2.01
CA ASP A 83 6.55 23.67 -3.01
C ASP A 83 5.23 22.95 -3.37
N ARG A 84 5.09 21.68 -2.96
CA ARG A 84 3.89 20.88 -3.12
C ARG A 84 3.05 20.77 -1.86
N GLY A 85 3.36 21.57 -0.83
CA GLY A 85 2.54 21.67 0.37
C GLY A 85 3.04 20.92 1.59
N VAL A 86 4.28 20.42 1.57
CA VAL A 86 4.89 19.83 2.76
C VAL A 86 5.04 20.88 3.86
N VAL A 87 4.67 20.53 5.08
CA VAL A 87 4.68 21.40 6.25
C VAL A 87 5.75 20.94 7.23
N ALA A 88 6.63 21.87 7.64
CA ALA A 88 7.64 21.60 8.66
C ALA A 88 6.99 21.30 10.01
N ASN A 89 7.14 20.06 10.49
CA ASN A 89 6.65 19.59 11.78
C ASN A 89 7.45 18.38 12.26
N GLN A 90 6.90 17.57 13.19
CA GLN A 90 7.46 16.28 13.62
C GLN A 90 8.86 16.38 14.25
N TYR A 91 9.06 17.34 15.12
CA TYR A 91 10.28 17.47 15.91
C TYR A 91 11.58 17.46 15.08
N GLY A 92 11.57 18.07 13.91
CA GLY A 92 12.72 18.16 13.02
C GLY A 92 12.94 16.97 12.09
N SER A 93 12.11 15.94 12.12
CA SER A 93 12.20 14.80 11.19
C SER A 93 11.36 14.98 9.90
N TRP A 94 10.71 16.11 9.75
CA TRP A 94 9.87 16.44 8.60
C TRP A 94 10.57 16.43 7.24
N PRO A 95 11.91 16.75 7.13
CA PRO A 95 12.58 16.75 5.84
C PRO A 95 12.77 15.36 5.24
N PHE A 96 12.80 14.33 6.09
CA PHE A 96 13.10 12.97 5.67
C PHE A 96 11.97 12.38 4.86
N GLY A 97 12.31 11.68 3.78
CA GLY A 97 11.36 10.89 3.01
C GLY A 97 10.75 9.78 3.87
N ARG A 98 9.42 9.67 3.82
CA ARG A 98 8.65 8.66 4.55
C ARG A 98 7.97 7.69 3.61
N ALA A 99 7.65 6.53 4.14
CA ALA A 99 6.93 5.50 3.41
C ALA A 99 5.49 5.93 3.13
N GLY A 100 5.28 6.48 1.94
CA GLY A 100 3.97 6.79 1.38
C GLY A 100 3.34 8.13 1.78
N TRP A 101 4.04 8.99 2.54
CA TRP A 101 3.48 10.28 2.93
C TRP A 101 4.54 11.31 3.28
N CYS A 102 4.18 12.59 3.20
CA CYS A 102 4.88 13.71 3.83
C CYS A 102 3.86 14.55 4.59
N ALA A 103 4.28 15.22 5.67
CA ALA A 103 3.39 16.07 6.46
C ALA A 103 2.78 17.18 5.59
N GLY A 104 1.44 17.31 5.59
CA GLY A 104 0.70 18.31 4.82
C GLY A 104 0.29 17.88 3.41
N GLN A 105 0.79 16.76 2.91
CA GLN A 105 0.41 16.24 1.59
C GLN A 105 -0.66 15.15 1.68
N ASP A 106 -1.40 15.00 0.60
CA ASP A 106 -2.30 13.86 0.40
C ASP A 106 -1.49 12.56 0.25
N VAL A 107 -2.01 11.47 0.82
CA VAL A 107 -1.43 10.14 0.62
C VAL A 107 -1.64 9.70 -0.80
N LYS A 108 -0.57 9.28 -1.47
CA LYS A 108 -0.63 8.76 -2.83
C LYS A 108 -1.54 7.56 -2.93
N GLN A 109 -2.44 7.60 -3.89
CA GLN A 109 -3.27 6.46 -4.27
C GLN A 109 -2.61 5.71 -5.44
N TRP A 110 -2.38 4.43 -5.27
CA TRP A 110 -1.89 3.52 -6.29
C TRP A 110 -3.07 2.85 -6.97
N VAL A 111 -3.03 2.77 -8.30
CA VAL A 111 -4.13 2.20 -9.08
C VAL A 111 -3.57 1.27 -10.14
N TYR A 112 -3.96 0.00 -10.10
CA TYR A 112 -3.57 -1.02 -11.07
C TYR A 112 -4.80 -1.56 -11.78
N ASP A 113 -4.80 -1.54 -13.10
CA ASP A 113 -5.82 -2.23 -13.88
C ASP A 113 -5.51 -3.73 -13.87
N ILE A 114 -6.49 -4.51 -13.42
CA ILE A 114 -6.40 -5.97 -13.30
C ILE A 114 -7.51 -6.66 -14.11
N THR A 115 -8.14 -5.95 -15.03
CA THR A 115 -9.29 -6.45 -15.78
C THR A 115 -9.00 -7.79 -16.44
N ASP A 116 -7.84 -7.89 -17.10
CA ASP A 116 -7.42 -9.11 -17.81
C ASP A 116 -6.85 -10.19 -16.89
N TRP A 117 -6.65 -9.89 -15.60
CA TRP A 117 -6.14 -10.85 -14.61
C TRP A 117 -7.24 -11.61 -13.90
N VAL A 118 -8.45 -11.13 -14.00
CA VAL A 118 -9.63 -11.69 -13.33
C VAL A 118 -10.23 -12.81 -14.18
N ASP A 119 -10.45 -13.98 -13.55
CA ASP A 119 -11.23 -15.07 -14.14
C ASP A 119 -12.70 -14.90 -13.74
N ASN A 120 -13.56 -14.84 -14.74
CA ASN A 120 -15.00 -14.66 -14.56
C ASN A 120 -15.74 -15.96 -14.20
N ASN A 121 -15.10 -17.10 -14.39
CA ASN A 121 -15.73 -18.43 -14.28
C ASN A 121 -15.33 -19.16 -13.00
N THR A 122 -14.28 -18.73 -12.33
CA THR A 122 -13.72 -19.42 -11.17
C THR A 122 -13.53 -18.46 -9.97
N THR A 123 -13.11 -19.04 -8.86
CA THR A 123 -12.65 -18.25 -7.71
C THR A 123 -11.28 -17.68 -7.99
N ASN A 124 -11.18 -16.37 -7.91
CA ASN A 124 -9.91 -15.63 -8.01
C ASN A 124 -9.19 -15.62 -6.69
N ASN A 125 -7.87 -15.64 -6.75
CA ASN A 125 -6.99 -15.60 -5.59
C ASN A 125 -6.07 -14.38 -5.65
N LEU A 126 -6.32 -13.38 -4.82
CA LEU A 126 -5.47 -12.22 -4.64
C LEU A 126 -4.59 -12.40 -3.41
N ILE A 127 -3.28 -12.34 -3.62
CA ILE A 127 -2.28 -12.39 -2.55
C ILE A 127 -1.57 -11.04 -2.50
N TYR A 128 -1.56 -10.44 -1.31
CA TYR A 128 -0.71 -9.31 -0.99
C TYR A 128 0.50 -9.77 -0.17
N ARG A 129 1.67 -9.22 -0.47
CA ARG A 129 2.90 -9.41 0.32
C ARG A 129 3.62 -8.06 0.49
N GLY A 130 3.89 -7.69 1.73
CA GLY A 130 4.81 -6.61 2.06
C GLY A 130 6.21 -7.18 2.22
N LEU A 131 7.18 -6.65 1.50
CA LEU A 131 8.57 -7.07 1.57
C LEU A 131 9.45 -5.90 2.01
N TYR A 132 10.58 -6.23 2.63
CA TYR A 132 11.67 -5.31 2.87
C TYR A 132 13.00 -6.03 2.58
N ASN A 133 13.80 -5.47 1.69
CA ASN A 133 15.01 -6.11 1.18
C ASN A 133 14.77 -7.56 0.70
N GLY A 134 13.68 -7.78 -0.03
CA GLY A 134 13.31 -9.06 -0.61
C GLY A 134 12.80 -10.11 0.39
N GLN A 135 12.62 -9.77 1.65
CA GLN A 135 12.09 -10.68 2.68
C GLN A 135 10.76 -10.18 3.22
N GLU A 136 9.88 -11.09 3.65
CA GLU A 136 8.61 -10.68 4.24
C GLU A 136 8.85 -9.73 5.41
N TYR A 137 8.13 -8.61 5.39
CA TYR A 137 8.14 -7.65 6.48
C TYR A 137 7.33 -8.24 7.64
N VAL A 138 8.02 -8.58 8.71
CA VAL A 138 7.40 -9.13 9.93
C VAL A 138 7.60 -8.11 11.05
N PRO A 139 6.54 -7.43 11.51
CA PRO A 139 6.64 -6.54 12.66
C PRO A 139 6.87 -7.39 13.91
N GLU A 140 7.91 -7.08 14.65
CA GLU A 140 8.09 -7.61 16.00
C GLU A 140 7.41 -6.66 16.98
N ASP A 141 6.64 -7.22 17.90
CA ASP A 141 6.02 -6.47 18.99
C ASP A 141 7.07 -6.23 20.09
N THR A 142 7.99 -5.32 19.83
CA THR A 142 9.03 -4.97 20.79
C THR A 142 8.66 -3.72 21.56
N ASN A 143 8.21 -3.91 22.81
CA ASN A 143 8.14 -2.90 23.86
C ASN A 143 7.53 -1.53 23.48
N GLY A 144 6.24 -1.49 23.21
CA GLY A 144 5.42 -0.28 23.37
C GLY A 144 5.49 0.76 22.26
N GLY A 145 6.02 0.45 21.10
CA GLY A 145 6.00 1.34 19.94
C GLY A 145 5.02 0.85 18.89
N SER A 146 4.01 1.64 18.56
CA SER A 146 3.05 1.36 17.49
C SER A 146 3.65 1.55 16.09
N ARG A 147 4.67 0.77 15.77
CA ARG A 147 5.30 0.81 14.44
C ARG A 147 4.49 -0.07 13.52
N LYS A 148 3.99 0.49 12.42
CA LYS A 148 3.07 -0.22 11.54
C LYS A 148 3.12 0.30 10.13
N ILE A 149 2.82 -0.57 9.19
CA ILE A 149 2.38 -0.19 7.86
C ILE A 149 0.85 -0.21 7.87
N GLU A 150 0.24 0.90 7.52
CA GLU A 150 -1.20 0.97 7.26
C GLU A 150 -1.42 0.82 5.77
N ALA A 151 -2.06 -0.26 5.37
CA ALA A 151 -2.41 -0.52 3.99
C ALA A 151 -3.93 -0.70 3.86
N ASN A 152 -4.54 0.18 3.05
CA ASN A 152 -5.92 0.04 2.63
C ASN A 152 -5.93 -0.34 1.16
N VAL A 153 -6.42 -1.53 0.86
CA VAL A 153 -6.47 -2.09 -0.49
C VAL A 153 -7.91 -2.42 -0.85
N TRP A 154 -8.35 -1.95 -2.00
CA TRP A 154 -9.69 -2.19 -2.51
C TRP A 154 -9.65 -2.89 -3.87
N LEU A 155 -10.57 -3.83 -4.08
CA LEU A 155 -10.97 -4.29 -5.40
C LEU A 155 -12.14 -3.43 -5.86
N VAL A 156 -11.95 -2.69 -6.94
CA VAL A 156 -12.94 -1.75 -7.48
C VAL A 156 -13.42 -2.25 -8.84
N TRP A 157 -14.73 -2.40 -8.95
CA TRP A 157 -15.41 -2.87 -10.15
C TRP A 157 -16.17 -1.74 -10.83
N TYR A 158 -16.00 -1.59 -12.12
CA TYR A 158 -16.71 -0.61 -12.92
C TYR A 158 -17.73 -1.35 -13.80
N ASN A 159 -19.00 -0.98 -13.67
CA ASN A 159 -20.07 -1.54 -14.49
C ASN A 159 -20.41 -0.55 -15.62
N GLN A 160 -20.79 -1.08 -16.78
CA GLN A 160 -21.46 -0.27 -17.79
C GLN A 160 -22.85 0.08 -17.25
N ASN A 161 -23.29 1.31 -17.48
CA ASN A 161 -24.68 1.75 -17.22
C ASN A 161 -25.61 1.21 -18.29
#